data_8811f2e612ec7ba894e4743ff83223e1
#
_entry.id   8811f2e612ec7ba894e4743ff83223e1
#
_cell.length_a   1.000
_cell.length_b   1.000
_cell.length_c   1.000
_cell.angle_alpha   90.00
_cell.angle_beta   90.00
_cell.angle_gamma   90.00
#
_symmetry.space_group_name_H-M   'P 1'
#
loop_
_entity.id
_entity.type
_entity.pdbx_description
1 polymer ?
#
loop_
_entity_poly.entity_id
_entity_poly.type
_entity_poly.pdbx_seq_one_letter_code
_entity_poly.pdbx_strand_id
1 'polypeptide(L)'
;MLSIVEIEIIAKLAIAAILGMLVGLERELHHKPAGMRTHVLVCIGATLFAIISTSIKGDLVDTSRIASSVVLGIGFLGAGIIFKEADRVKGLTTAAELWVLAAIGLAVGIGFYFTAIATTTIVLLILVPGKIMEKNIKKRR
;
A
#
# COMPACT_ATOMS: atom_id res chain seq x y z
N MET A 1 3.36 4.21 -31.73
CA MET A 1 4.54 4.69 -30.95
C MET A 1 3.97 5.31 -29.69
N LEU A 2 4.33 4.82 -28.49
CA LEU A 2 3.82 5.37 -27.24
C LEU A 2 4.34 6.79 -27.04
N SER A 3 3.48 7.68 -26.54
CA SER A 3 3.90 9.03 -26.17
C SER A 3 4.76 9.01 -24.89
N ILE A 4 5.55 10.05 -24.66
CA ILE A 4 6.37 10.20 -23.44
C ILE A 4 5.49 10.09 -22.18
N VAL A 5 4.28 10.65 -22.22
CA VAL A 5 3.32 10.61 -21.12
C VAL A 5 2.83 9.17 -20.82
N GLU A 6 2.56 8.39 -21.87
CA GLU A 6 2.14 6.99 -21.70
C GLU A 6 3.28 6.13 -21.11
N ILE A 7 4.51 6.38 -21.53
CA ILE A 7 5.69 5.70 -20.98
C ILE A 7 5.85 6.04 -19.49
N GLU A 8 5.67 7.31 -19.10
CA GLU A 8 5.73 7.72 -17.69
C GLU A 8 4.66 7.05 -16.84
N ILE A 9 3.42 6.98 -17.34
CA ILE A 9 2.32 6.30 -16.63
C ILE A 9 2.65 4.83 -16.42
N ILE A 10 3.10 4.13 -17.46
CA ILE A 10 3.47 2.71 -17.38
C ILE A 10 4.61 2.52 -16.37
N ALA A 11 5.61 3.39 -16.36
CA ALA A 11 6.72 3.33 -15.42
C ALA A 11 6.23 3.51 -13.96
N LYS A 12 5.34 4.46 -13.70
CA LYS A 12 4.73 4.67 -12.37
C LYS A 12 3.99 3.43 -11.91
N LEU A 13 3.15 2.85 -12.77
CA LEU A 13 2.40 1.62 -12.43
C LEU A 13 3.34 0.44 -12.18
N ALA A 14 4.42 0.30 -12.95
CA ALA A 14 5.43 -0.73 -12.75
C ALA A 14 6.17 -0.57 -11.41
N ILE A 15 6.57 0.66 -11.07
CA ILE A 15 7.19 0.97 -9.77
C ILE A 15 6.22 0.61 -8.62
N ALA A 16 4.97 1.01 -8.72
CA ALA A 16 3.95 0.69 -7.72
C ALA A 16 3.75 -0.82 -7.57
N ALA A 17 3.74 -1.55 -8.68
CA ALA A 17 3.65 -3.01 -8.67
C ALA A 17 4.83 -3.63 -7.92
N ILE A 18 6.05 -3.18 -8.18
CA ILE A 18 7.27 -3.67 -7.53
C ILE A 18 7.23 -3.39 -6.02
N LEU A 19 6.90 -2.16 -5.60
CA LEU A 19 6.84 -1.80 -4.18
C LEU A 19 5.74 -2.58 -3.45
N GLY A 20 4.57 -2.72 -4.07
CA GLY A 20 3.48 -3.56 -3.55
C GLY A 20 3.85 -5.03 -3.46
N MET A 21 4.60 -5.55 -4.45
CA MET A 21 5.08 -6.93 -4.47
C MET A 21 6.06 -7.19 -3.33
N LEU A 22 7.00 -6.29 -3.07
CA LEU A 22 8.00 -6.45 -2.00
C LEU A 22 7.33 -6.61 -0.63
N VAL A 23 6.36 -5.76 -0.31
CA VAL A 23 5.61 -5.86 0.95
C VAL A 23 4.71 -7.09 0.95
N GLY A 24 3.97 -7.31 -0.15
CA GLY A 24 3.02 -8.41 -0.25
C GLY A 24 3.66 -9.79 -0.23
N LEU A 25 4.87 -9.94 -0.77
CA LEU A 25 5.63 -11.19 -0.73
C LEU A 25 6.00 -11.57 0.71
N GLU A 26 6.45 -10.61 1.50
CA GLU A 26 6.70 -10.82 2.93
C GLU A 26 5.45 -11.34 3.64
N ARG A 27 4.28 -10.76 3.33
CA ARG A 27 2.99 -11.15 3.94
C ARG A 27 2.53 -12.54 3.50
N GLU A 28 2.71 -12.87 2.22
CA GLU A 28 2.35 -14.17 1.65
C GLU A 28 3.21 -15.28 2.23
N LEU A 29 4.53 -15.09 2.30
CA LEU A 29 5.45 -16.04 2.94
C LEU A 29 5.13 -16.31 4.41
N HIS A 30 4.37 -15.41 5.02
CA HIS A 30 3.97 -15.53 6.42
C HIS A 30 2.48 -15.85 6.61
N HIS A 31 1.79 -16.28 5.58
CA HIS A 31 0.38 -16.69 5.62
C HIS A 31 -0.54 -15.65 6.27
N LYS A 32 -0.34 -14.37 5.94
CA LYS A 32 -1.20 -13.28 6.42
C LYS A 32 -2.46 -13.15 5.55
N PRO A 33 -3.56 -12.56 6.07
CA PRO A 33 -4.84 -12.50 5.35
C PRO A 33 -4.77 -11.84 3.97
N ALA A 34 -3.93 -10.81 3.79
CA ALA A 34 -3.65 -10.20 2.50
C ALA A 34 -2.23 -10.57 2.06
N GLY A 35 -2.11 -11.21 0.90
CA GLY A 35 -0.84 -11.60 0.27
C GLY A 35 -0.41 -10.68 -0.86
N MET A 36 0.54 -11.15 -1.67
CA MET A 36 1.18 -10.40 -2.74
C MET A 36 0.17 -9.76 -3.71
N ARG A 37 -0.82 -10.52 -4.19
CA ARG A 37 -1.81 -10.01 -5.16
C ARG A 37 -2.58 -8.80 -4.62
N THR A 38 -3.05 -8.88 -3.39
CA THR A 38 -3.80 -7.80 -2.74
C THR A 38 -2.95 -6.54 -2.62
N HIS A 39 -1.69 -6.68 -2.18
CA HIS A 39 -0.79 -5.56 -2.01
C HIS A 39 -0.45 -4.89 -3.34
N VAL A 40 -0.15 -5.67 -4.38
CA VAL A 40 0.11 -5.14 -5.74
C VAL A 40 -1.09 -4.37 -6.26
N LEU A 41 -2.30 -4.93 -6.17
CA LEU A 41 -3.53 -4.29 -6.67
C LEU A 41 -3.85 -2.99 -5.92
N VAL A 42 -3.69 -2.96 -4.60
CA VAL A 42 -3.90 -1.74 -3.80
C VAL A 42 -2.91 -0.65 -4.19
N CYS A 43 -1.62 -0.99 -4.33
CA CYS A 43 -0.60 -0.02 -4.69
C CYS A 43 -0.81 0.55 -6.10
N ILE A 44 -1.07 -0.32 -7.10
CA ILE A 44 -1.36 0.10 -8.48
C ILE A 44 -2.63 0.96 -8.52
N GLY A 45 -3.70 0.54 -7.85
CA GLY A 45 -4.97 1.28 -7.83
C GLY A 45 -4.80 2.69 -7.24
N ALA A 46 -4.11 2.81 -6.11
CA ALA A 46 -3.83 4.11 -5.50
C ALA A 46 -2.96 5.00 -6.42
N THR A 47 -1.95 4.40 -7.08
CA THR A 47 -1.11 5.10 -8.07
C THR A 47 -1.94 5.63 -9.24
N LEU A 48 -2.83 4.80 -9.79
CA LEU A 48 -3.68 5.19 -10.90
C LEU A 48 -4.64 6.32 -10.49
N PHE A 49 -5.26 6.24 -9.32
CA PHE A 49 -6.10 7.32 -8.79
C PHE A 49 -5.34 8.64 -8.61
N ALA A 50 -4.08 8.58 -8.15
CA ALA A 50 -3.24 9.76 -8.02
C ALA A 50 -2.90 10.37 -9.40
N ILE A 51 -2.58 9.55 -10.39
CA ILE A 51 -2.32 10.00 -11.78
C ILE A 51 -3.57 10.66 -12.35
N ILE A 52 -4.74 10.05 -12.22
CA ILE A 52 -6.01 10.62 -12.68
C ILE A 52 -6.27 11.95 -11.97
N SER A 53 -6.10 12.00 -10.64
CA SER A 53 -6.30 13.20 -9.84
C SER A 53 -5.46 14.39 -10.32
N THR A 54 -4.18 14.16 -10.60
CA THR A 54 -3.24 15.18 -11.06
C THR A 54 -3.40 15.53 -12.55
N SER A 55 -4.08 14.70 -13.32
CA SER A 55 -4.33 14.92 -14.75
C SER A 55 -5.53 15.85 -15.01
N ILE A 56 -6.44 16.00 -14.04
CA ILE A 56 -7.59 16.88 -14.16
C ILE A 56 -7.13 18.34 -13.98
N LYS A 57 -7.37 19.19 -14.97
CA LYS A 57 -6.98 20.61 -14.98
C LYS A 57 -8.20 21.51 -14.96
N GLY A 58 -8.09 22.64 -14.30
CA GLY A 58 -9.11 23.69 -14.22
C GLY A 58 -8.88 24.61 -13.02
N ASP A 59 -9.22 25.87 -13.14
CA ASP A 59 -8.94 26.88 -12.11
C ASP A 59 -9.66 26.63 -10.75
N LEU A 60 -10.71 25.81 -10.74
CA LEU A 60 -11.47 25.44 -9.56
C LEU A 60 -11.36 23.93 -9.21
N VAL A 61 -10.40 23.23 -9.82
CA VAL A 61 -10.23 21.80 -9.60
C VAL A 61 -9.33 21.55 -8.41
N ASP A 62 -9.89 20.92 -7.38
CA ASP A 62 -9.14 20.41 -6.24
C ASP A 62 -8.62 19.00 -6.56
N THR A 63 -7.37 18.90 -6.94
CA THR A 63 -6.70 17.63 -7.28
C THR A 63 -6.50 16.71 -6.07
N SER A 64 -6.70 17.20 -4.84
CA SER A 64 -6.57 16.36 -3.63
C SER A 64 -7.81 15.48 -3.36
N ARG A 65 -8.96 15.78 -3.97
CA ARG A 65 -10.25 15.10 -3.68
C ARG A 65 -10.22 13.61 -3.97
N ILE A 66 -9.66 13.19 -5.11
CA ILE A 66 -9.59 11.77 -5.45
C ILE A 66 -8.60 11.07 -4.50
N ALA A 67 -7.45 11.68 -4.22
CA ALA A 67 -6.47 11.15 -3.31
C ALA A 67 -7.05 10.99 -1.89
N SER A 68 -7.79 11.97 -1.37
CA SER A 68 -8.46 11.89 -0.07
C SER A 68 -9.51 10.78 -0.03
N SER A 69 -10.23 10.55 -1.13
CA SER A 69 -11.20 9.45 -1.24
C SER A 69 -10.53 8.07 -1.22
N VAL A 70 -9.32 7.94 -1.76
CA VAL A 70 -8.53 6.70 -1.65
C VAL A 70 -8.21 6.39 -0.19
N VAL A 71 -7.79 7.40 0.59
CA VAL A 71 -7.48 7.25 2.02
C VAL A 71 -8.70 6.77 2.83
N LEU A 72 -9.89 7.26 2.49
CA LEU A 72 -11.14 6.79 3.10
C LEU A 72 -11.52 5.39 2.62
N GLY A 73 -11.45 5.15 1.31
CA GLY A 73 -11.85 3.88 0.69
C GLY A 73 -11.03 2.68 1.14
N ILE A 74 -9.72 2.86 1.38
CA ILE A 74 -8.88 1.77 1.88
C ILE A 74 -9.27 1.34 3.28
N GLY A 75 -9.89 2.22 4.06
CA GLY A 75 -10.45 1.89 5.38
C GLY A 75 -11.50 0.79 5.32
N PHE A 76 -12.31 0.74 4.25
CA PHE A 76 -13.29 -0.33 4.02
C PHE A 76 -12.61 -1.69 3.80
N LEU A 77 -11.56 -1.75 2.99
CA LEU A 77 -10.79 -2.98 2.79
C LEU A 77 -10.09 -3.41 4.10
N GLY A 78 -9.52 -2.44 4.84
CA GLY A 78 -8.90 -2.68 6.13
C GLY A 78 -9.89 -3.25 7.15
N ALA A 79 -11.09 -2.68 7.23
CA ALA A 79 -12.14 -3.18 8.12
C ALA A 79 -12.57 -4.61 7.76
N GLY A 80 -12.63 -4.94 6.47
CA GLY A 80 -12.97 -6.29 6.00
C GLY A 80 -11.96 -7.39 6.38
N ILE A 81 -10.73 -7.01 6.77
CA ILE A 81 -9.68 -7.94 7.19
C ILE A 81 -9.63 -8.11 8.70
N ILE A 82 -10.17 -7.16 9.46
CA ILE A 82 -10.17 -7.19 10.92
C ILE A 82 -11.33 -8.05 11.40
N PHE A 83 -11.04 -9.11 12.13
CA PHE A 83 -12.06 -9.97 12.73
C PHE A 83 -11.69 -10.41 14.13
N LYS A 84 -12.72 -10.65 14.95
CA LYS A 84 -12.57 -11.15 16.31
C LYS A 84 -12.70 -12.68 16.30
N GLU A 85 -11.70 -13.35 16.88
CA GLU A 85 -11.70 -14.80 17.08
C GLU A 85 -11.47 -15.08 18.58
N ALA A 86 -12.49 -15.58 19.25
CA ALA A 86 -12.54 -15.69 20.72
C ALA A 86 -12.18 -14.34 21.38
N ASP A 87 -11.14 -14.29 22.20
CA ASP A 87 -10.69 -13.08 22.90
C ASP A 87 -9.60 -12.30 22.18
N ARG A 88 -9.31 -12.62 20.91
CA ARG A 88 -8.24 -11.98 20.13
C ARG A 88 -8.78 -11.29 18.88
N VAL A 89 -8.28 -10.10 18.61
CA VAL A 89 -8.50 -9.40 17.32
C VAL A 89 -7.37 -9.76 16.37
N LYS A 90 -7.73 -10.25 15.19
CA LYS A 90 -6.79 -10.57 14.11
C LYS A 90 -6.92 -9.56 12.96
N GLY A 91 -5.87 -9.43 12.16
CA GLY A 91 -5.89 -8.61 10.95
C GLY A 91 -5.50 -7.13 11.14
N LEU A 92 -5.33 -6.62 12.37
CA LEU A 92 -5.01 -5.21 12.62
C LEU A 92 -3.74 -4.74 11.90
N THR A 93 -2.64 -5.51 11.99
CA THR A 93 -1.39 -5.17 11.31
C THR A 93 -1.58 -5.17 9.79
N THR A 94 -2.26 -6.17 9.24
CA THR A 94 -2.53 -6.25 7.80
C THR A 94 -3.41 -5.09 7.31
N ALA A 95 -4.40 -4.67 8.08
CA ALA A 95 -5.21 -3.51 7.76
C ALA A 95 -4.39 -2.21 7.75
N ALA A 96 -3.51 -2.02 8.76
CA ALA A 96 -2.61 -0.88 8.81
C ALA A 96 -1.61 -0.87 7.65
N GLU A 97 -1.10 -2.03 7.25
CA GLU A 97 -0.20 -2.18 6.10
C GLU A 97 -0.87 -1.77 4.78
N LEU A 98 -2.10 -2.22 4.53
CA LEU A 98 -2.84 -1.83 3.33
C LEU A 98 -3.08 -0.32 3.28
N TRP A 99 -3.31 0.31 4.43
CA TRP A 99 -3.47 1.75 4.53
C TRP A 99 -2.17 2.50 4.15
N VAL A 100 -1.03 2.07 4.70
CA VAL A 100 0.30 2.63 4.33
C VAL A 100 0.63 2.33 2.87
N LEU A 101 0.28 1.16 2.36
CA LEU A 101 0.53 0.78 0.98
C LEU A 101 -0.25 1.66 -0.02
N ALA A 102 -1.48 2.04 0.31
CA ALA A 102 -2.22 3.01 -0.50
C ALA A 102 -1.50 4.37 -0.51
N ALA A 103 -0.94 4.82 0.62
CA ALA A 103 -0.15 6.03 0.68
C ALA A 103 1.15 5.94 -0.18
N ILE A 104 1.82 4.78 -0.19
CA ILE A 104 2.95 4.50 -1.08
C ILE A 104 2.53 4.62 -2.55
N GLY A 105 1.40 4.03 -2.92
CA GLY A 105 0.86 4.13 -4.28
C GLY A 105 0.52 5.57 -4.69
N LEU A 106 -0.12 6.34 -3.80
CA LEU A 106 -0.39 7.76 -4.02
C LEU A 106 0.91 8.54 -4.24
N ALA A 107 1.95 8.29 -3.42
CA ALA A 107 3.25 8.94 -3.54
C ALA A 107 3.91 8.64 -4.90
N VAL A 108 3.86 7.40 -5.37
CA VAL A 108 4.36 7.04 -6.72
C VAL A 108 3.59 7.79 -7.81
N GLY A 109 2.26 7.83 -7.71
CA GLY A 109 1.41 8.48 -8.71
C GLY A 109 1.70 9.97 -8.88
N ILE A 110 1.95 10.70 -7.79
CA ILE A 110 2.31 12.11 -7.81
C ILE A 110 3.81 12.36 -8.06
N GLY A 111 4.63 11.31 -8.20
CA GLY A 111 6.06 11.42 -8.50
C GLY A 111 6.99 11.50 -7.29
N PHE A 112 6.52 11.25 -6.07
CA PHE A 112 7.32 11.25 -4.84
C PHE A 112 8.02 9.90 -4.64
N TYR A 113 8.85 9.51 -5.61
CA TYR A 113 9.50 8.20 -5.64
C TYR A 113 10.40 7.93 -4.43
N PHE A 114 11.20 8.92 -4.02
CA PHE A 114 12.06 8.79 -2.85
C PHE A 114 11.24 8.48 -1.60
N THR A 115 10.15 9.23 -1.38
CA THR A 115 9.24 9.01 -0.24
C THR A 115 8.61 7.61 -0.29
N ALA A 116 8.17 7.17 -1.47
CA ALA A 116 7.59 5.84 -1.65
C ALA A 116 8.59 4.71 -1.32
N ILE A 117 9.83 4.81 -1.82
CA ILE A 117 10.89 3.83 -1.57
C ILE A 117 11.30 3.83 -0.09
N ALA A 118 11.51 5.01 0.50
CA ALA A 118 11.86 5.14 1.91
C ALA A 118 10.78 4.55 2.82
N THR A 119 9.50 4.87 2.55
CA THR A 119 8.36 4.32 3.31
C THR A 119 8.28 2.81 3.16
N THR A 120 8.42 2.26 1.95
CA THR A 120 8.43 0.81 1.72
C THR A 120 9.55 0.13 2.51
N THR A 121 10.76 0.73 2.51
CA THR A 121 11.90 0.21 3.27
C THR A 121 11.60 0.19 4.77
N ILE A 122 11.06 1.27 5.31
CA ILE A 122 10.67 1.35 6.74
C ILE A 122 9.62 0.30 7.07
N VAL A 123 8.60 0.12 6.23
CA VAL A 123 7.57 -0.91 6.41
C VAL A 123 8.20 -2.29 6.49
N LEU A 124 9.08 -2.64 5.57
CA LEU A 124 9.77 -3.94 5.58
C LEU A 124 10.65 -4.12 6.82
N LEU A 125 11.35 -3.08 7.25
CA LEU A 125 12.15 -3.10 8.48
C LEU A 125 11.29 -3.30 9.74
N ILE A 126 10.02 -2.88 9.74
CA ILE A 126 9.09 -3.10 10.85
C ILE A 126 8.53 -4.53 10.79
N LEU A 127 8.17 -5.02 9.62
CA LEU A 127 7.51 -6.31 9.45
C LEU A 127 8.44 -7.52 9.70
N VAL A 128 9.65 -7.46 9.18
CA VAL A 128 10.61 -8.57 9.27
C VAL A 128 11.12 -8.80 10.70
N PRO A 129 11.64 -7.79 11.45
CA PRO A 129 12.13 -7.99 12.81
C PRO A 129 11.02 -8.18 13.85
N GLY A 130 9.85 -7.58 13.65
CA GLY A 130 8.72 -7.71 14.58
C GLY A 130 8.33 -9.16 14.89
N LYS A 131 8.56 -10.07 13.95
CA LYS A 131 8.34 -11.50 14.12
C LYS A 131 9.38 -12.21 14.98
N ILE A 132 10.65 -11.82 14.86
CA ILE A 132 11.72 -12.42 15.66
C ILE A 132 11.45 -12.11 17.13
N MET A 133 11.01 -10.89 17.43
CA MET A 133 10.61 -10.48 18.77
C MET A 133 9.35 -11.22 19.26
N GLU A 134 8.31 -11.34 18.44
CA GLU A 134 7.07 -12.05 18.80
C GLU A 134 7.32 -13.54 19.08
N LYS A 135 8.16 -14.19 18.31
CA LYS A 135 8.56 -15.59 18.50
C LYS A 135 9.34 -15.79 19.80
N ASN A 136 10.19 -14.83 20.18
CA ASN A 136 10.96 -14.88 21.43
C ASN A 136 10.09 -14.63 22.67
N ILE A 137 9.08 -13.76 22.56
CA ILE A 137 8.11 -13.51 23.64
C ILE A 137 7.21 -14.72 23.88
N LYS A 138 6.73 -15.37 22.80
CA LYS A 138 5.92 -16.61 22.93
C LYS A 138 6.68 -17.79 23.50
N LYS A 139 8.00 -17.83 23.35
CA LYS A 139 8.85 -18.91 23.90
C LYS A 139 9.14 -18.73 25.41
N ARG A 140 8.85 -17.54 25.96
CA ARG A 140 9.05 -17.21 27.38
C ARG A 140 7.77 -17.30 28.23
N ARG A 141 6.63 -17.62 27.60
CA ARG A 141 5.35 -17.92 28.26
C ARG A 141 5.00 -19.40 28.14
#